data_0bec3793d4f0e96866e35944dc121a67
#
_entry.id   0bec3793d4f0e96866e35944dc121a67
#
_cell.length_a   1.000
_cell.length_b   1.000
_cell.length_c   1.000
_cell.angle_alpha   90.00
_cell.angle_beta   90.00
_cell.angle_gamma   90.00
#
_symmetry.space_group_name_H-M   'P 1'
#
loop_
_entity.id
_entity.type
_entity.pdbx_description
1 polymer ?
#
loop_
_entity_poly.entity_id
_entity_poly.type
_entity_poly.pdbx_seq_one_letter_code
_entity_poly.pdbx_strand_id
1 'polypeptide(L)'
;MKKTVMTVDDSRTMRDMVSFTLRGAGYEVVEAADGQQAMSAIATTKVDLVITDLNMPVMDGLTLIRRLRAIPAHRTLPILMLTTEADDGKKAEGRAAGATGWIVKPFNPDKLVSVVQKVCG
;
A
#
# COMPACT_ATOMS: atom_id res chain seq x y z
N MET A 1 16.77 8.03 -9.84
CA MET A 1 15.83 7.00 -10.33
C MET A 1 14.50 7.15 -9.63
N LYS A 2 13.41 6.91 -10.35
CA LYS A 2 12.09 6.98 -9.75
C LYS A 2 11.84 5.81 -8.84
N LYS A 3 11.21 6.07 -7.72
CA LYS A 3 10.70 5.02 -6.83
C LYS A 3 9.39 4.47 -7.39
N THR A 4 9.17 3.19 -7.19
CA THR A 4 7.97 2.50 -7.63
C THR A 4 7.07 2.18 -6.45
N VAL A 5 5.81 2.61 -6.52
CA VAL A 5 4.81 2.36 -5.49
C VAL A 5 3.76 1.40 -6.05
N MET A 6 3.43 0.36 -5.29
CA MET A 6 2.30 -0.51 -5.64
C MET A 6 1.09 -0.07 -4.84
N THR A 7 -0.02 0.22 -5.51
CA THR A 7 -1.28 0.51 -4.84
C THR A 7 -2.23 -0.67 -5.02
N VAL A 8 -2.79 -1.16 -3.92
CA VAL A 8 -3.65 -2.33 -3.87
C VAL A 8 -5.00 -1.92 -3.30
N ASP A 9 -6.03 -1.96 -4.10
CA ASP A 9 -7.38 -1.57 -3.70
C ASP A 9 -8.37 -2.18 -4.70
N ASP A 10 -9.47 -2.73 -4.22
CA ASP A 10 -10.49 -3.29 -5.09
C ASP A 10 -11.34 -2.19 -5.75
N SER A 11 -11.29 -0.97 -5.27
CA SER A 11 -11.94 0.18 -5.88
C SER A 11 -11.06 0.76 -6.98
N ARG A 12 -11.50 0.62 -8.24
CA ARG A 12 -10.79 1.21 -9.37
C ARG A 12 -10.67 2.72 -9.24
N THR A 13 -11.73 3.38 -8.80
CA THR A 13 -11.74 4.83 -8.60
C THR A 13 -10.65 5.25 -7.61
N MET A 14 -10.53 4.53 -6.50
CA MET A 14 -9.52 4.83 -5.49
C MET A 14 -8.11 4.57 -6.04
N ARG A 15 -7.92 3.44 -6.76
CA ARG A 15 -6.61 3.16 -7.39
C ARG A 15 -6.22 4.27 -8.35
N ASP A 16 -7.18 4.74 -9.18
CA ASP A 16 -6.92 5.81 -10.14
C ASP A 16 -6.52 7.11 -9.43
N MET A 17 -7.18 7.45 -8.33
CA MET A 17 -6.87 8.65 -7.56
C MET A 17 -5.48 8.60 -6.94
N VAL A 18 -5.13 7.47 -6.33
CA VAL A 18 -3.79 7.28 -5.75
C VAL A 18 -2.72 7.31 -6.83
N SER A 19 -2.96 6.60 -7.94
CA SER A 19 -2.01 6.55 -9.05
C SER A 19 -1.77 7.92 -9.67
N PHE A 20 -2.83 8.67 -9.91
CA PHE A 20 -2.74 10.01 -10.47
C PHE A 20 -1.92 10.92 -9.54
N THR A 21 -2.22 10.89 -8.26
CA THR A 21 -1.53 11.71 -7.26
C THR A 21 -0.04 11.38 -7.20
N LEU A 22 0.30 10.11 -7.14
CA LEU A 22 1.70 9.69 -7.01
C LEU A 22 2.49 9.87 -8.29
N ARG A 23 1.90 9.61 -9.45
CA ARG A 23 2.57 9.88 -10.74
C ARG A 23 2.85 11.36 -10.90
N GLY A 24 1.91 12.21 -10.47
CA GLY A 24 2.13 13.67 -10.48
C GLY A 24 3.27 14.10 -9.57
N ALA A 25 3.60 13.32 -8.55
CA ALA A 25 4.70 13.61 -7.63
C ALA A 25 6.02 12.96 -8.06
N GLY A 26 6.05 12.28 -9.20
CA GLY A 26 7.28 11.71 -9.75
C GLY A 26 7.51 10.23 -9.45
N TYR A 27 6.50 9.52 -8.92
CA TYR A 27 6.61 8.09 -8.67
C TYR A 27 6.10 7.28 -9.85
N GLU A 28 6.66 6.09 -10.02
CA GLU A 28 6.04 5.08 -10.87
C GLU A 28 5.05 4.30 -10.04
N VAL A 29 3.94 3.89 -10.64
CA VAL A 29 2.87 3.21 -9.92
C VAL A 29 2.49 1.90 -10.61
N VAL A 30 2.41 0.85 -9.81
CA VAL A 30 1.90 -0.46 -10.21
C VAL A 30 0.59 -0.66 -9.46
N GLU A 31 -0.44 -1.15 -10.14
CA GLU A 31 -1.76 -1.31 -9.54
C GLU A 31 -2.13 -2.79 -9.41
N ALA A 32 -2.83 -3.12 -8.33
CA ALA A 32 -3.40 -4.43 -8.11
C ALA A 32 -4.80 -4.28 -7.51
N ALA A 33 -5.74 -5.12 -7.93
CA ALA A 33 -7.13 -5.04 -7.48
C ALA A 33 -7.38 -5.82 -6.19
N ASP A 34 -6.48 -6.72 -5.81
CA ASP A 34 -6.58 -7.51 -4.60
C ASP A 34 -5.20 -8.00 -4.17
N GLY A 35 -5.14 -8.65 -3.02
CA GLY A 35 -3.87 -9.15 -2.49
C GLY A 35 -3.23 -10.24 -3.32
N GLN A 36 -4.01 -11.06 -4.01
CA GLN A 36 -3.47 -12.11 -4.87
C GLN A 36 -2.77 -11.50 -6.08
N GLN A 37 -3.38 -10.51 -6.72
CA GLN A 37 -2.74 -9.79 -7.82
C GLN A 37 -1.48 -9.08 -7.35
N ALA A 38 -1.50 -8.51 -6.15
CA ALA A 38 -0.33 -7.85 -5.57
C ALA A 38 0.82 -8.83 -5.39
N MET A 39 0.56 -10.03 -4.85
CA MET A 39 1.59 -11.05 -4.69
C MET A 39 2.19 -11.48 -6.01
N SER A 40 1.34 -11.65 -7.03
CA SER A 40 1.80 -12.01 -8.38
C SER A 40 2.67 -10.91 -8.99
N ALA A 41 2.27 -9.67 -8.85
CA ALA A 41 2.99 -8.54 -9.42
C ALA A 41 4.35 -8.32 -8.73
N ILE A 42 4.40 -8.45 -7.41
CA ILE A 42 5.63 -8.19 -6.66
C ILE A 42 6.69 -9.26 -6.90
N ALA A 43 6.27 -10.45 -7.36
CA ALA A 43 7.19 -11.51 -7.69
C ALA A 43 8.04 -11.18 -8.93
N THR A 44 7.56 -10.30 -9.80
CA THR A 44 8.22 -9.95 -11.07
C THR A 44 8.59 -8.48 -11.19
N THR A 45 8.11 -7.63 -10.27
CA THR A 45 8.32 -6.18 -10.34
C THR A 45 8.90 -5.69 -9.02
N LYS A 46 10.03 -5.01 -9.07
CA LYS A 46 10.60 -4.40 -7.87
C LYS A 46 9.75 -3.20 -7.47
N VAL A 47 9.31 -3.17 -6.22
CA VAL A 47 8.59 -2.02 -5.67
C VAL A 47 9.31 -1.51 -4.42
N ASP A 48 9.17 -0.22 -4.17
CA ASP A 48 9.84 0.45 -3.05
C ASP A 48 8.85 0.74 -1.91
N LEU A 49 7.57 0.63 -2.17
CA LEU A 49 6.51 0.88 -1.20
C LEU A 49 5.23 0.18 -1.66
N VAL A 50 4.49 -0.38 -0.71
CA VAL A 50 3.13 -0.90 -0.96
C VAL A 50 2.14 -0.07 -0.18
N ILE A 51 1.07 0.37 -0.85
CA ILE A 51 -0.08 1.01 -0.21
C ILE A 51 -1.27 0.08 -0.43
N THR A 52 -1.87 -0.41 0.64
CA THR A 52 -2.95 -1.38 0.52
C THR A 52 -4.17 -1.00 1.34
N ASP A 53 -5.36 -1.23 0.77
CA ASP A 53 -6.61 -1.23 1.53
C ASP A 53 -6.66 -2.46 2.43
N LEU A 54 -7.51 -2.45 3.43
CA LEU A 54 -7.73 -3.58 4.33
C LEU A 54 -8.80 -4.54 3.81
N ASN A 55 -9.90 -4.00 3.31
CA ASN A 55 -11.06 -4.80 2.90
C ASN A 55 -11.03 -5.04 1.40
N MET A 56 -10.62 -6.23 0.99
CA MET A 56 -10.54 -6.62 -0.41
C MET A 56 -11.00 -8.07 -0.55
N PRO A 57 -11.60 -8.43 -1.71
CA PRO A 57 -11.93 -9.83 -1.96
C PRO A 57 -10.66 -10.66 -2.19
N VAL A 58 -10.78 -11.96 -2.13
CA VAL A 58 -9.73 -12.95 -2.38
C VAL A 58 -8.66 -12.96 -1.28
N MET A 59 -8.02 -11.82 -1.03
CA MET A 59 -7.01 -11.69 0.04
C MET A 59 -7.10 -10.28 0.61
N ASP A 60 -7.40 -10.15 1.89
CA ASP A 60 -7.49 -8.85 2.54
C ASP A 60 -6.10 -8.23 2.79
N GLY A 61 -6.09 -6.95 3.20
CA GLY A 61 -4.85 -6.22 3.38
C GLY A 61 -3.98 -6.76 4.50
N LEU A 62 -4.58 -7.19 5.60
CA LEU A 62 -3.80 -7.74 6.72
C LEU A 62 -3.10 -9.03 6.32
N THR A 63 -3.80 -9.90 5.60
CA THR A 63 -3.21 -11.14 5.08
C THR A 63 -2.09 -10.82 4.09
N LEU A 64 -2.30 -9.86 3.20
CA LEU A 64 -1.27 -9.43 2.26
C LEU A 64 -0.01 -8.95 3.00
N ILE A 65 -0.18 -8.11 4.02
CA ILE A 65 0.95 -7.60 4.81
C ILE A 65 1.73 -8.75 5.44
N ARG A 66 1.02 -9.70 6.07
CA ARG A 66 1.66 -10.87 6.69
C ARG A 66 2.43 -11.70 5.68
N ARG A 67 1.86 -11.93 4.50
CA ARG A 67 2.52 -12.70 3.44
C ARG A 67 3.75 -12.00 2.91
N LEU A 68 3.70 -10.68 2.73
CA LEU A 68 4.86 -9.91 2.29
C LEU A 68 5.98 -9.98 3.33
N ARG A 69 5.64 -9.85 4.60
CA ARG A 69 6.64 -9.90 5.68
C ARG A 69 7.27 -11.29 5.83
N ALA A 70 6.59 -12.34 5.40
CA ALA A 70 7.14 -13.70 5.40
C ALA A 70 8.21 -13.92 4.33
N ILE A 71 8.28 -13.03 3.33
CA ILE A 71 9.30 -13.10 2.28
C ILE A 71 10.53 -12.34 2.77
N PRO A 72 11.70 -12.98 2.91
CA PRO A 72 12.89 -12.30 3.46
C PRO A 72 13.27 -11.02 2.75
N ALA A 73 13.10 -10.96 1.42
CA ALA A 73 13.41 -9.77 0.63
C ALA A 73 12.52 -8.58 0.96
N HIS A 74 11.39 -8.79 1.62
CA HIS A 74 10.39 -7.74 1.90
C HIS A 74 10.23 -7.44 3.39
N ARG A 75 11.17 -7.87 4.23
CA ARG A 75 11.08 -7.62 5.68
C ARG A 75 11.09 -6.14 6.04
N THR A 76 11.79 -5.34 5.26
CA THR A 76 11.93 -3.90 5.50
C THR A 76 11.18 -3.05 4.49
N LEU A 77 10.44 -3.67 3.57
CA LEU A 77 9.65 -2.95 2.58
C LEU A 77 8.59 -2.10 3.29
N PRO A 78 8.55 -0.77 3.07
CA PRO A 78 7.51 0.05 3.66
C PRO A 78 6.14 -0.39 3.14
N ILE A 79 5.18 -0.55 4.05
CA ILE A 79 3.80 -0.92 3.73
C ILE A 79 2.87 0.03 4.48
N LEU A 80 2.07 0.78 3.74
CA LEU A 80 1.08 1.70 4.31
C LEU A 80 -0.32 1.14 4.09
N MET A 81 -1.17 1.25 5.11
CA MET A 81 -2.59 0.95 4.99
C MET A 81 -3.31 2.22 4.56
N LEU A 82 -4.16 2.14 3.54
CA LEU A 82 -5.03 3.24 3.11
C LEU A 82 -6.46 2.76 3.28
N THR A 83 -7.15 3.22 4.33
CA THR A 83 -8.40 2.62 4.74
C THR A 83 -9.35 3.61 5.41
N THR A 84 -10.65 3.33 5.33
CA THR A 84 -11.66 4.04 6.14
C THR A 84 -11.69 3.50 7.57
N GLU A 85 -11.11 2.34 7.82
CA GLU A 85 -11.13 1.67 9.12
C GLU A 85 -9.84 1.95 9.89
N ALA A 86 -9.73 3.17 10.42
CA ALA A 86 -8.52 3.60 11.12
C ALA A 86 -8.75 3.75 12.63
N ASP A 87 -9.61 2.91 13.22
CA ASP A 87 -9.76 2.86 14.67
C ASP A 87 -8.53 2.21 15.31
N ASP A 88 -8.41 2.34 16.63
CA ASP A 88 -7.24 1.86 17.36
C ASP A 88 -7.05 0.34 17.22
N GLY A 89 -8.14 -0.43 17.16
CA GLY A 89 -8.08 -1.88 16.97
C GLY A 89 -7.48 -2.24 15.62
N LYS A 90 -7.93 -1.60 14.55
CA LYS A 90 -7.41 -1.85 13.19
C LYS A 90 -5.98 -1.39 13.04
N LYS A 91 -5.62 -0.27 13.66
CA LYS A 91 -4.23 0.20 13.67
C LYS A 91 -3.32 -0.79 14.38
N ALA A 92 -3.77 -1.33 15.52
CA ALA A 92 -3.00 -2.32 16.26
C ALA A 92 -2.85 -3.62 15.46
N GLU A 93 -3.92 -4.09 14.79
CA GLU A 93 -3.86 -5.27 13.93
C GLU A 93 -2.88 -5.06 12.77
N GLY A 94 -2.94 -3.90 12.12
CA GLY A 94 -2.04 -3.56 11.03
C GLY A 94 -0.59 -3.53 11.48
N ARG A 95 -0.33 -2.91 12.62
CA ARG A 95 1.00 -2.82 13.18
C ARG A 95 1.53 -4.21 13.55
N ALA A 96 0.70 -5.05 14.15
CA ALA A 96 1.06 -6.43 14.50
C ALA A 96 1.34 -7.27 13.26
N ALA A 97 0.66 -7.01 12.14
CA ALA A 97 0.91 -7.68 10.87
C ALA A 97 2.19 -7.20 10.20
N GLY A 98 2.70 -6.04 10.57
CA GLY A 98 3.94 -5.48 10.05
C GLY A 98 3.79 -4.22 9.20
N ALA A 99 2.65 -3.54 9.26
CA ALA A 99 2.46 -2.28 8.55
C ALA A 99 3.37 -1.19 9.11
N THR A 100 3.90 -0.35 8.22
CA THR A 100 4.74 0.79 8.57
C THR A 100 3.90 1.95 9.11
N GLY A 101 2.70 2.13 8.56
CA GLY A 101 1.79 3.20 8.96
C GLY A 101 0.47 3.09 8.23
N TRP A 102 -0.34 4.13 8.34
CA TRP A 102 -1.66 4.15 7.72
C TRP A 102 -2.04 5.56 7.30
N ILE A 103 -2.97 5.63 6.33
CA ILE A 103 -3.58 6.86 5.85
C ILE A 103 -5.09 6.62 5.83
N VAL A 104 -5.86 7.57 6.32
CA VAL A 104 -7.33 7.45 6.39
C VAL A 104 -7.96 7.93 5.08
N LYS A 105 -8.94 7.18 4.58
CA LYS A 105 -9.77 7.60 3.44
C LYS A 105 -10.92 8.49 3.92
N PRO A 106 -11.34 9.50 3.16
CA PRO A 106 -10.70 10.00 1.94
C PRO A 106 -9.36 10.67 2.25
N PHE A 107 -8.39 10.49 1.38
CA PHE A 107 -7.06 11.06 1.62
C PHE A 107 -6.94 12.46 1.02
N ASN A 108 -6.08 13.26 1.65
CA ASN A 108 -5.64 14.54 1.10
C ASN A 108 -4.41 14.24 0.21
N PRO A 109 -4.41 14.67 -1.09
CA PRO A 109 -3.29 14.38 -1.98
C PRO A 109 -1.93 14.84 -1.46
N ASP A 110 -1.85 16.03 -0.89
CA ASP A 110 -0.58 16.55 -0.35
C ASP A 110 -0.11 15.72 0.83
N LYS A 111 -1.02 15.27 1.67
CA LYS A 111 -0.70 14.42 2.81
C LYS A 111 -0.22 13.05 2.36
N LEU A 112 -0.88 12.46 1.35
CA LEU A 112 -0.45 11.19 0.79
C LEU A 112 0.98 11.27 0.28
N VAL A 113 1.28 12.28 -0.53
CA VAL A 113 2.63 12.48 -1.07
C VAL A 113 3.64 12.68 0.06
N SER A 114 3.30 13.49 1.06
CA SER A 114 4.18 13.75 2.20
C SER A 114 4.52 12.47 2.96
N VAL A 115 3.53 11.62 3.24
CA VAL A 115 3.76 10.35 3.93
C VAL A 115 4.62 9.41 3.08
N VAL A 116 4.32 9.31 1.79
CA VAL A 116 5.10 8.47 0.87
C VAL A 116 6.55 8.92 0.82
N GLN A 117 6.80 10.21 0.70
CA GLN A 117 8.16 10.76 0.70
C GLN A 117 8.88 10.46 2.01
N LYS A 118 8.17 10.50 3.13
CA LYS A 118 8.75 10.25 4.44
C LYS A 118 9.20 8.79 4.61
N VAL A 119 8.46 7.83 4.06
CA VAL A 119 8.73 6.41 4.28
C VAL A 119 9.58 5.77 3.18
N CYS A 120 9.65 6.34 1.99
CA CYS A 120 10.46 5.75 0.92
C CYS A 120 11.32 6.75 0.16
N GLY A 121 11.31 7.99 0.58
CA GLY A 121 12.11 9.02 -0.07
C GLY A 121 11.51 9.47 -1.37
#